data_997299c65b766a25cdae3a328975a82a
#
_entry.id   997299c65b766a25cdae3a328975a82a
#
_cell.length_a   1.000
_cell.length_b   1.000
_cell.length_c   1.000
_cell.angle_alpha   90.00
_cell.angle_beta   90.00
_cell.angle_gamma   90.00
#
_symmetry.space_group_name_H-M   'P 1'
#
loop_
_entity.id
_entity.type
_entity.pdbx_description
1 polymer ?
#
loop_
_entity_poly.entity_id
_entity_poly.type
_entity_poly.pdbx_seq_one_letter_code
_entity_poly.pdbx_strand_id
1 'polypeptide(L)'
;MKRFIPSIVLLLLLQGMVTVFHSSAQEIPTLLVQHETKGKDVLVECIVTGISFRESKQSSQKIGKMVIWVDGKRNREVTAAAFIIKGLSQGTHKVRLEVVKLNNEPYGLAKEFMVNVPK
;
A
#
# COMPACT_ATOMS: atom_id res chain seq x y z
N MET A 1 41.01 38.56 5.81
CA MET A 1 41.53 37.22 6.13
C MET A 1 40.67 36.45 7.08
N LYS A 2 40.16 37.11 8.09
CA LYS A 2 39.30 36.46 9.06
C LYS A 2 37.94 36.06 8.49
N ARG A 3 37.61 36.52 7.30
CA ARG A 3 36.32 36.29 6.66
C ARG A 3 36.16 34.91 6.02
N PHE A 4 37.25 34.19 5.78
CA PHE A 4 37.21 32.92 5.11
C PHE A 4 36.82 31.75 6.02
N ILE A 5 37.09 31.85 7.29
CA ILE A 5 36.84 30.79 8.24
C ILE A 5 35.33 30.45 8.40
N PRO A 6 34.44 31.45 8.53
CA PRO A 6 33.02 31.16 8.64
C PRO A 6 32.42 30.48 7.42
N SER A 7 32.95 30.82 6.22
CA SER A 7 32.47 30.22 4.98
C SER A 7 32.79 28.73 4.89
N ILE A 8 33.97 28.35 5.37
CA ILE A 8 34.39 26.95 5.36
C ILE A 8 33.53 26.12 6.33
N VAL A 9 33.26 26.67 7.49
CA VAL A 9 32.43 26.01 8.51
C VAL A 9 31.00 25.81 7.97
N LEU A 10 30.47 26.77 7.26
CA LEU A 10 29.14 26.67 6.68
C LEU A 10 29.06 25.56 5.64
N LEU A 11 30.10 25.38 4.81
CA LEU A 11 30.15 24.32 3.83
C LEU A 11 30.13 22.94 4.47
N LEU A 12 30.86 22.77 5.57
CA LEU A 12 30.90 21.51 6.27
C LEU A 12 29.53 21.13 6.86
N LEU A 13 28.78 22.10 7.34
CA LEU A 13 27.46 21.88 7.89
C LEU A 13 26.48 21.42 6.81
N LEU A 14 26.57 21.99 5.61
CA LEU A 14 25.72 21.58 4.49
C LEU A 14 25.99 20.14 4.06
N GLN A 15 27.23 19.72 4.05
CA GLN A 15 27.58 18.36 3.69
C GLN A 15 27.04 17.36 4.71
N GLY A 16 27.06 17.70 5.98
CA GLY A 16 26.51 16.85 7.04
C GLY A 16 25.00 16.61 6.89
N MET A 17 24.27 17.63 6.45
CA MET A 17 22.82 17.49 6.26
C MET A 17 22.48 16.57 5.10
N VAL A 18 23.23 16.60 4.02
CA VAL A 18 22.99 15.73 2.87
C VAL A 18 23.17 14.27 3.24
N THR A 19 24.12 13.95 4.10
CA THR A 19 24.37 12.57 4.51
C THR A 19 23.23 11.96 5.31
N VAL A 20 22.49 12.78 6.06
CA VAL A 20 21.39 12.29 6.91
C VAL A 20 20.23 11.76 6.06
N PHE A 21 19.96 12.36 4.91
CA PHE A 21 18.86 11.91 4.06
C PHE A 21 19.07 10.55 3.44
N HIS A 22 20.30 10.12 3.24
CA HIS A 22 20.59 8.82 2.65
C HIS A 22 20.48 7.66 3.63
N SER A 23 20.49 7.93 4.92
CA SER A 23 20.46 6.87 5.93
C SER A 23 19.04 6.39 6.27
N SER A 24 17.99 7.10 5.81
CA SER A 24 16.62 6.76 6.14
C SER A 24 15.89 6.10 4.97
N ALA A 25 16.47 5.02 4.44
CA ALA A 25 15.94 4.36 3.25
C ALA A 25 14.96 3.24 3.57
N GLN A 26 14.14 3.35 4.61
CA GLN A 26 13.09 2.38 4.87
C GLN A 26 11.88 2.72 4.01
N GLU A 27 11.40 1.73 3.28
CA GLU A 27 10.23 1.88 2.45
C GLU A 27 8.98 1.97 3.31
N ILE A 28 8.22 3.04 3.11
CA ILE A 28 6.96 3.24 3.82
C ILE A 28 5.89 2.42 3.10
N PRO A 29 5.15 1.55 3.81
CA PRO A 29 4.08 0.79 3.16
C PRO A 29 3.01 1.70 2.58
N THR A 30 2.64 1.44 1.33
CA THR A 30 1.58 2.17 0.64
C THR A 30 0.65 1.21 -0.09
N LEU A 31 -0.57 1.66 -0.33
CA LEU A 31 -1.58 0.92 -1.07
C LEU A 31 -2.27 1.86 -2.05
N LEU A 32 -2.13 1.58 -3.35
CA LEU A 32 -2.86 2.25 -4.42
C LEU A 32 -3.80 1.25 -5.07
N VAL A 33 -5.02 1.68 -5.38
CA VAL A 33 -6.04 0.79 -5.93
C VAL A 33 -6.63 1.41 -7.18
N GLN A 34 -6.75 0.61 -8.24
CA GLN A 34 -7.51 0.92 -9.44
C GLN A 34 -8.57 -0.17 -9.62
N HIS A 35 -9.74 0.21 -10.09
CA HIS A 35 -10.81 -0.76 -10.29
C HIS A 35 -11.63 -0.42 -11.52
N GLU A 36 -12.25 -1.44 -12.11
CA GLU A 36 -13.11 -1.31 -13.27
C GLU A 36 -14.25 -2.31 -13.14
N THR A 37 -15.47 -1.83 -13.31
CA THR A 37 -16.66 -2.68 -13.27
C THR A 37 -16.99 -3.18 -14.66
N LYS A 38 -17.13 -4.50 -14.80
CA LYS A 38 -17.56 -5.14 -16.05
C LYS A 38 -18.72 -6.08 -15.74
N GLY A 39 -19.94 -5.68 -16.12
CA GLY A 39 -21.13 -6.44 -15.78
C GLY A 39 -21.29 -6.56 -14.27
N LYS A 40 -21.34 -7.77 -13.76
CA LYS A 40 -21.46 -8.05 -12.33
C LYS A 40 -20.12 -8.23 -11.64
N ASP A 41 -19.03 -8.05 -12.37
CA ASP A 41 -17.69 -8.28 -11.85
C ASP A 41 -16.93 -6.99 -11.71
N VAL A 42 -16.04 -6.94 -10.73
CA VAL A 42 -15.15 -5.79 -10.52
C VAL A 42 -13.72 -6.29 -10.61
N LEU A 43 -13.00 -5.74 -11.58
CA LEU A 43 -11.58 -5.99 -11.72
C LEU A 43 -10.84 -5.03 -10.82
N VAL A 44 -9.95 -5.54 -9.99
CA VAL A 44 -9.20 -4.72 -9.02
C VAL A 44 -7.72 -4.95 -9.25
N GLU A 45 -6.97 -3.85 -9.35
CA GLU A 45 -5.53 -3.87 -9.41
C GLU A 45 -4.97 -3.01 -8.29
N CYS A 46 -4.02 -3.57 -7.56
CA CYS A 46 -3.40 -2.90 -6.43
C CYS A 46 -1.91 -2.77 -6.64
N ILE A 47 -1.36 -1.64 -6.19
CA ILE A 47 0.07 -1.47 -6.06
C ILE A 47 0.37 -1.35 -4.57
N VAL A 48 1.03 -2.36 -4.04
CA VAL A 48 1.41 -2.41 -2.62
C VAL A 48 2.91 -2.30 -2.53
N THR A 49 3.39 -1.32 -1.78
CA THR A 49 4.82 -1.17 -1.53
C THR A 49 5.12 -1.41 -0.08
N GLY A 50 6.32 -1.90 0.23
CA GLY A 50 6.76 -2.15 1.59
C GLY A 50 6.23 -3.42 2.23
N ILE A 51 5.34 -4.14 1.57
CA ILE A 51 4.79 -5.41 2.06
C ILE A 51 4.74 -6.39 0.88
N SER A 52 5.18 -7.62 1.11
CA SER A 52 5.15 -8.68 0.11
C SER A 52 3.98 -9.62 0.39
N PHE A 53 3.30 -10.08 -0.66
CA PHE A 53 2.28 -11.11 -0.54
C PHE A 53 2.86 -12.53 -0.71
N ARG A 54 4.16 -12.63 -0.91
CA ARG A 54 4.83 -13.91 -1.02
C ARG A 54 5.64 -14.18 0.24
N GLU A 55 5.50 -15.38 0.79
CA GLU A 55 6.36 -15.80 1.87
C GLU A 55 7.79 -15.86 1.35
N SER A 56 8.69 -15.20 2.06
CA SER A 56 10.10 -15.16 1.75
C SER A 56 10.89 -15.61 2.96
N LYS A 57 11.97 -16.35 2.72
CA LYS A 57 12.90 -16.73 3.80
C LYS A 57 13.74 -15.54 4.27
N GLN A 58 13.65 -14.41 3.60
CA GLN A 58 14.35 -13.20 4.03
C GLN A 58 13.60 -12.56 5.17
N SER A 59 14.18 -12.61 6.35
CA SER A 59 13.55 -12.19 7.59
C SER A 59 13.24 -10.69 7.69
N SER A 60 13.81 -9.87 6.83
CA SER A 60 13.63 -8.42 6.88
C SER A 60 12.41 -7.91 6.11
N GLN A 61 11.76 -8.77 5.34
CA GLN A 61 10.65 -8.36 4.50
C GLN A 61 9.32 -8.56 5.23
N LYS A 62 8.49 -7.51 5.23
CA LYS A 62 7.15 -7.60 5.77
C LYS A 62 6.29 -8.41 4.82
N ILE A 63 5.55 -9.36 5.37
CA ILE A 63 4.67 -10.25 4.61
C ILE A 63 3.24 -9.99 5.03
N GLY A 64 2.33 -10.03 4.07
CA GLY A 64 0.92 -9.80 4.33
C GLY A 64 0.01 -10.44 3.32
N LYS A 65 -1.26 -10.20 3.51
CA LYS A 65 -2.32 -10.61 2.63
C LYS A 65 -3.35 -9.50 2.57
N MET A 66 -4.27 -9.58 1.62
CA MET A 66 -5.32 -8.60 1.48
C MET A 66 -6.66 -9.22 1.82
N VAL A 67 -7.41 -8.56 2.69
CA VAL A 67 -8.78 -8.95 3.04
C VAL A 67 -9.73 -8.07 2.27
N ILE A 68 -10.72 -8.68 1.62
CA ILE A 68 -11.72 -8.00 0.83
C ILE A 68 -13.04 -8.01 1.59
N TRP A 69 -13.60 -6.82 1.78
CA TRP A 69 -14.91 -6.62 2.39
C TRP A 69 -15.86 -6.04 1.36
N VAL A 70 -17.06 -6.58 1.27
CA VAL A 70 -18.11 -6.07 0.39
C VAL A 70 -19.33 -5.77 1.25
N ASP A 71 -19.78 -4.51 1.22
CA ASP A 71 -20.94 -4.06 2.00
C ASP A 71 -20.83 -4.40 3.49
N GLY A 72 -19.63 -4.27 4.04
CA GLY A 72 -19.37 -4.54 5.44
C GLY A 72 -19.18 -5.99 5.81
N LYS A 73 -19.29 -6.90 4.83
CA LYS A 73 -19.11 -8.33 5.07
C LYS A 73 -17.79 -8.81 4.48
N ARG A 74 -17.09 -9.63 5.23
CA ARG A 74 -15.85 -10.23 4.75
C ARG A 74 -16.16 -11.15 3.58
N ASN A 75 -15.53 -10.88 2.44
CA ASN A 75 -15.74 -11.65 1.22
C ASN A 75 -14.71 -12.77 1.10
N ARG A 76 -13.42 -12.41 1.08
CA ARG A 76 -12.32 -13.38 0.98
C ARG A 76 -10.99 -12.71 1.24
N GLU A 77 -9.92 -13.51 1.30
CA GLU A 77 -8.54 -13.06 1.33
C GLU A 77 -7.87 -13.38 0.00
N VAL A 78 -6.94 -12.53 -0.39
CA VAL A 78 -6.11 -12.78 -1.58
C VAL A 78 -4.66 -12.47 -1.28
N THR A 79 -3.77 -13.14 -2.00
CA THR A 79 -2.33 -12.91 -1.95
C THR A 79 -1.80 -12.45 -3.31
N ALA A 80 -2.69 -11.87 -4.11
CA ALA A 80 -2.36 -11.36 -5.43
C ALA A 80 -2.72 -9.88 -5.51
N ALA A 81 -1.92 -9.12 -6.26
CA ALA A 81 -2.16 -7.69 -6.44
C ALA A 81 -3.28 -7.39 -7.43
N ALA A 82 -3.68 -8.37 -8.23
CA ALA A 82 -4.78 -8.22 -9.17
C ALA A 82 -5.77 -9.38 -8.94
N PHE A 83 -7.05 -9.05 -8.87
CA PHE A 83 -8.09 -10.03 -8.63
C PHE A 83 -9.43 -9.53 -9.13
N ILE A 84 -10.40 -10.44 -9.19
CA ILE A 84 -11.75 -10.13 -9.65
C ILE A 84 -12.73 -10.43 -8.52
N ILE A 85 -13.60 -9.48 -8.20
CA ILE A 85 -14.74 -9.70 -7.31
C ILE A 85 -15.91 -10.05 -8.22
N LYS A 86 -16.40 -11.28 -8.12
CA LYS A 86 -17.41 -11.81 -9.05
C LYS A 86 -18.80 -11.81 -8.46
N GLY A 87 -19.79 -11.67 -9.34
CA GLY A 87 -21.15 -11.97 -9.00
C GLY A 87 -21.83 -11.00 -8.06
N LEU A 88 -21.47 -9.72 -8.12
CA LEU A 88 -22.14 -8.71 -7.31
C LEU A 88 -23.56 -8.48 -7.81
N SER A 89 -24.49 -8.29 -6.89
CA SER A 89 -25.85 -7.95 -7.24
C SER A 89 -25.92 -6.57 -7.89
N GLN A 90 -26.99 -6.33 -8.62
CA GLN A 90 -27.24 -5.02 -9.22
C GLN A 90 -27.32 -3.94 -8.16
N GLY A 91 -26.79 -2.77 -8.46
CA GLY A 91 -26.82 -1.62 -7.55
C GLY A 91 -25.45 -1.22 -7.06
N THR A 92 -25.43 -0.39 -6.05
CA THR A 92 -24.21 0.19 -5.50
C THR A 92 -23.67 -0.68 -4.36
N HIS A 93 -22.36 -0.92 -4.39
CA HIS A 93 -21.68 -1.68 -3.34
C HIS A 93 -20.47 -0.93 -2.84
N LYS A 94 -20.21 -1.07 -1.57
CA LYS A 94 -18.99 -0.54 -0.95
C LYS A 94 -17.96 -1.67 -0.87
N VAL A 95 -16.78 -1.43 -1.43
CA VAL A 95 -15.68 -2.38 -1.35
C VAL A 95 -14.60 -1.78 -0.46
N ARG A 96 -14.11 -2.58 0.48
CA ARG A 96 -12.99 -2.20 1.32
C ARG A 96 -11.89 -3.24 1.18
N LEU A 97 -10.68 -2.78 0.95
CA LEU A 97 -9.50 -3.61 0.86
C LEU A 97 -8.58 -3.25 2.02
N GLU A 98 -8.14 -4.25 2.73
CA GLU A 98 -7.25 -4.04 3.86
C GLU A 98 -6.06 -4.98 3.79
N VAL A 99 -4.86 -4.42 3.90
CA VAL A 99 -3.63 -5.21 3.95
C VAL A 99 -3.35 -5.55 5.41
N VAL A 100 -3.22 -6.83 5.70
CA VAL A 100 -3.01 -7.32 7.05
C VAL A 100 -1.85 -8.30 7.08
N LYS A 101 -1.32 -8.56 8.27
CA LYS A 101 -0.34 -9.61 8.49
C LYS A 101 -0.98 -10.98 8.31
N LEU A 102 -0.18 -12.02 8.18
CA LEU A 102 -0.71 -13.37 8.03
C LEU A 102 -1.58 -13.81 9.20
N ASN A 103 -1.33 -13.25 10.39
CA ASN A 103 -2.14 -13.51 11.59
C ASN A 103 -3.35 -12.58 11.73
N ASN A 104 -3.68 -11.83 10.69
CA ASN A 104 -4.80 -10.88 10.62
C ASN A 104 -4.59 -9.56 11.37
N GLU A 105 -3.42 -9.30 11.93
CA GLU A 105 -3.14 -8.00 12.52
C GLU A 105 -3.03 -6.93 11.43
N PRO A 106 -3.63 -5.75 11.62
CA PRO A 106 -3.63 -4.72 10.59
C PRO A 106 -2.25 -4.06 10.42
N TYR A 107 -1.94 -3.70 9.18
CA TYR A 107 -0.79 -2.84 8.88
C TYR A 107 -1.18 -1.35 8.85
N GLY A 108 -2.47 -1.05 8.99
CA GLY A 108 -2.94 0.32 8.86
C GLY A 108 -3.10 0.79 7.42
N LEU A 109 -3.15 -0.13 6.48
CA LEU A 109 -3.34 0.17 5.05
C LEU A 109 -4.70 -0.35 4.62
N ALA A 110 -5.60 0.56 4.27
CA ALA A 110 -6.92 0.20 3.78
C ALA A 110 -7.39 1.22 2.76
N LYS A 111 -8.21 0.77 1.81
CA LYS A 111 -8.87 1.63 0.82
C LYS A 111 -10.31 1.20 0.67
N GLU A 112 -11.19 2.18 0.60
CA GLU A 112 -12.60 1.95 0.32
C GLU A 112 -12.97 2.64 -0.98
N PHE A 113 -13.84 2.01 -1.75
CA PHE A 113 -14.38 2.61 -2.95
C PHE A 113 -15.78 2.08 -3.22
N MET A 114 -16.54 2.84 -3.96
CA MET A 114 -17.91 2.47 -4.36
C MET A 114 -17.88 1.95 -5.77
N VAL A 115 -18.67 0.91 -6.03
CA VAL A 115 -18.89 0.39 -7.38
C VAL A 115 -20.39 0.34 -7.63
N ASN A 116 -20.75 0.53 -8.88
CA ASN A 116 -22.15 0.45 -9.30
C ASN A 116 -22.28 -0.62 -10.37
N VAL A 117 -23.04 -1.67 -10.04
CA VAL A 117 -23.30 -2.76 -10.97
C VAL A 117 -24.52 -2.40 -11.79
N PRO A 118 -24.38 -2.28 -13.13
CA PRO A 118 -25.50 -1.86 -13.98
C PRO A 118 -26.56 -2.94 -14.11
N LYS A 119 -27.70 -2.50 -14.58
CA LYS A 119 -28.79 -3.42 -14.89
C LYS A 119 -28.49 -4.35 -16.06
#